data_c6ef093bb0cd5adf3284801022f9b408
#
_entry.id   c6ef093bb0cd5adf3284801022f9b408
#
_cell.length_a   1.000
_cell.length_b   1.000
_cell.length_c   1.000
_cell.angle_alpha   90.00
_cell.angle_beta   90.00
_cell.angle_gamma   90.00
#
_symmetry.space_group_name_H-M   'P 1'
#
loop_
_entity.id
_entity.type
_entity.pdbx_description
1 polymer ?
#
loop_
_entity_poly.entity_id
_entity_poly.type
_entity_poly.pdbx_seq_one_letter_code
_entity_poly.pdbx_strand_id
1 'polypeptide(L)' 'MKFPVTGYVVFVYNDKIGAHAPQFSSMDEAESFANGVRVTTGLTVSEPIPVILTEKVVVN' A
#
# COMPACT_ATOMS: atom_id res chain seq x y z
N MET A 1 -14.64 -18.84 6.85
CA MET A 1 -14.18 -18.72 5.48
C MET A 1 -13.02 -17.73 5.40
N LYS A 2 -11.98 -18.12 4.73
CA LYS A 2 -10.83 -17.26 4.56
C LYS A 2 -10.85 -16.57 3.21
N PHE A 3 -10.58 -15.29 3.22
CA PHE A 3 -10.43 -14.56 1.96
C PHE A 3 -8.94 -14.50 1.63
N PRO A 4 -8.58 -14.79 0.41
CA PRO A 4 -7.17 -14.73 0.04
C PRO A 4 -6.68 -13.28 0.01
N VAL A 5 -5.42 -13.10 0.40
CA VAL A 5 -4.78 -11.80 0.26
C VAL A 5 -4.42 -11.64 -1.21
N THR A 6 -4.89 -10.57 -1.83
CA THR A 6 -4.65 -10.35 -3.26
C THR A 6 -3.71 -9.19 -3.53
N GLY A 7 -3.34 -8.45 -2.50
CA GLY A 7 -2.41 -7.34 -2.68
C GLY A 7 -2.01 -6.73 -1.36
N TYR A 8 -1.26 -5.66 -1.44
CA TYR A 8 -0.74 -4.96 -0.27
C TYR A 8 -0.83 -3.47 -0.49
N VAL A 9 -1.07 -2.74 0.59
CA VAL A 9 -1.15 -1.29 0.58
C VAL A 9 -0.09 -0.74 1.52
N VAL A 10 0.58 0.31 1.10
CA VAL A 10 1.54 1.02 1.92
C VAL A 10 1.05 2.44 2.06
N PHE A 11 0.89 2.92 3.29
CA PHE A 11 0.48 4.29 3.54
C PHE A 11 1.71 5.17 3.65
N VAL A 12 1.72 6.27 2.92
CA VAL A 12 2.79 7.25 2.93
C VAL A 12 2.17 8.60 3.28
N TYR A 13 2.73 9.28 4.25
CA TYR A 13 2.22 10.58 4.68
C TYR A 13 3.25 11.66 4.45
N ASN A 14 2.79 12.78 3.92
CA ASN A 14 3.61 13.95 3.71
C ASN A 14 2.76 15.18 4.02
N ASP A 15 3.30 16.10 4.82
CA ASP A 15 2.58 17.30 5.24
C ASP A 15 2.10 18.15 4.06
N LYS A 16 2.85 18.15 2.99
CA LYS A 16 2.55 19.01 1.85
C LYS A 16 1.54 18.40 0.90
N ILE A 17 1.63 17.10 0.69
CA ILE A 17 0.79 16.45 -0.31
C ILE A 17 -0.26 15.51 0.30
N GLY A 18 -0.26 15.40 1.63
CA GLY A 18 -1.24 14.58 2.31
C GLY A 18 -0.88 13.11 2.32
N ALA A 19 -1.88 12.26 2.49
CA ALA A 19 -1.69 10.83 2.61
C ALA A 19 -1.90 10.14 1.27
N HIS A 20 -1.06 9.15 1.00
CA HIS A 20 -1.16 8.34 -0.21
C HIS A 20 -1.14 6.87 0.19
N ALA A 21 -1.79 6.04 -0.60
CA ALA A 21 -1.90 4.62 -0.29
C ALA A 21 -1.73 3.79 -1.56
N PRO A 22 -0.51 3.75 -2.11
CA PRO A 22 -0.28 2.94 -3.32
C PRO A 22 -0.48 1.46 -3.02
N GLN A 23 -0.94 0.73 -4.03
CA GLN A 23 -1.21 -0.69 -3.95
C GLN A 23 -0.18 -1.48 -4.72
N PHE A 24 0.11 -2.67 -4.21
CA PHE A 24 1.10 -3.55 -4.82
C PHE A 24 0.55 -4.96 -4.88
N SER A 25 0.99 -5.72 -5.87
CA SER A 25 0.51 -7.08 -6.05
C SER A 25 1.31 -8.09 -5.23
N SER A 26 2.47 -7.72 -4.72
CA SER A 26 3.29 -8.63 -3.92
C SER A 26 3.87 -7.93 -2.72
N MET A 27 4.17 -8.73 -1.69
CA MET A 27 4.81 -8.22 -0.48
C MET A 27 6.20 -7.65 -0.79
N ASP A 28 6.94 -8.31 -1.67
CA ASP A 28 8.29 -7.84 -2.01
C ASP A 28 8.26 -6.45 -2.62
N GLU A 29 7.31 -6.20 -3.52
CA GLU A 29 7.18 -4.89 -4.12
C GLU A 29 6.80 -3.84 -3.09
N ALA A 30 5.86 -4.19 -2.22
CA ALA A 30 5.41 -3.26 -1.18
C ALA A 30 6.54 -2.94 -0.22
N GLU A 31 7.30 -3.93 0.21
CA GLU A 31 8.42 -3.71 1.12
C GLU A 31 9.52 -2.88 0.46
N SER A 32 9.82 -3.17 -0.79
CA SER A 32 10.84 -2.43 -1.52
C SER A 32 10.45 -0.96 -1.64
N PHE A 33 9.18 -0.72 -1.95
CA PHE A 33 8.69 0.65 -2.04
C PHE A 33 8.77 1.35 -0.68
N ALA A 34 8.29 0.69 0.37
CA ALA A 34 8.27 1.29 1.70
C ALA A 34 9.68 1.61 2.18
N ASN A 35 10.60 0.67 2.01
CA ASN A 35 11.99 0.88 2.41
C ASN A 35 12.66 1.97 1.59
N GLY A 36 12.42 1.97 0.29
CA GLY A 36 12.99 2.98 -0.59
C GLY A 36 12.56 4.38 -0.21
N VAL A 37 11.27 4.56 0.01
CA VAL A 37 10.73 5.86 0.39
C VAL A 37 11.25 6.29 1.75
N ARG A 38 11.28 5.37 2.70
CA ARG A 38 11.73 5.67 4.07
C ARG A 38 13.18 6.12 4.08
N VAL A 39 14.03 5.44 3.31
CA VAL A 39 15.46 5.72 3.28
C VAL A 39 15.75 7.00 2.49
N THR A 40 15.08 7.20 1.36
CA THR A 40 15.43 8.30 0.47
C THR A 40 14.75 9.61 0.82
N THR A 41 13.55 9.56 1.40
CA THR A 41 12.79 10.78 1.66
C THR A 41 12.57 11.07 3.13
N GLY A 42 12.67 10.07 3.98
CA GLY A 42 12.39 10.25 5.40
C GLY A 42 10.92 10.47 5.72
N LEU A 43 10.04 10.23 4.76
CA LEU A 43 8.61 10.37 4.99
C LEU A 43 8.10 9.28 5.93
N THR A 44 6.95 9.55 6.53
CA THR A 44 6.30 8.55 7.37
C THR A 44 5.68 7.48 6.47
N VAL A 45 6.10 6.24 6.65
CA VAL A 45 5.67 5.13 5.80
C VAL A 45 5.25 3.97 6.69
N SER A 46 4.09 3.39 6.39
CA SER A 46 3.61 2.25 7.16
C SER A 46 4.24 0.96 6.68
N GLU A 47 4.07 -0.10 7.49
CA GLU A 47 4.36 -1.45 7.03
C GLU A 47 3.36 -1.83 5.94
N PRO A 48 3.74 -2.76 5.04
CA PRO A 48 2.78 -3.25 4.06
C PRO A 48 1.57 -3.89 4.75
N ILE A 49 0.39 -3.55 4.30
CA ILE A 49 -0.85 -4.04 4.88
C ILE A 49 -1.52 -4.96 3.87
N PRO A 50 -1.72 -6.24 4.23
CA PRO A 50 -2.39 -7.16 3.31
C PRO A 50 -3.85 -6.77 3.13
N VAL A 51 -4.31 -6.81 1.89
CA VAL A 51 -5.67 -6.42 1.57
C VAL A 51 -6.23 -7.36 0.50
N ILE A 52 -7.54 -7.35 0.39
CA ILE A 52 -8.22 -8.06 -0.68
C ILE A 52 -8.57 -7.01 -1.72
N LEU A 53 -7.89 -7.09 -2.86
CA LEU A 53 -8.16 -6.16 -3.95
C LEU A 53 -9.26 -6.75 -4.80
N THR A 54 -10.43 -6.16 -4.71
CA THR A 54 -11.57 -6.63 -5.48
C THR A 54 -11.76 -5.73 -6.70
N GLU A 55 -12.31 -6.32 -7.73
CA GLU A 55 -12.66 -5.53 -8.88
C GLU A 55 -13.78 -4.57 -8.48
N LYS A 56 -13.78 -3.43 -9.12
CA LYS A 56 -14.83 -2.47 -8.85
C LYS A 56 -16.16 -3.05 -9.32
N VAL A 57 -17.08 -3.22 -8.38
CA VAL A 57 -18.40 -3.71 -8.69
C VAL A 57 -19.26 -2.54 -9.10
N VAL A 58 -19.78 -2.60 -10.30
CA VAL A 58 -20.73 -1.59 -10.74
C VAL A 58 -22.11 -2.04 -10.34
N VAL A 59 -22.69 -1.32 -9.41
CA VAL A 59 -24.02 -1.60 -8.94
C VAL A 59 -24.98 -0.66 -9.65
N ASN A 60 -25.88 -1.25 -10.38
CA ASN A 60 -26.87 -0.46 -11.08
C ASN A 60 -28.14 -0.36 -10.26
#